data_dc15eba63b42da3c2f589bed04d45761
#
_entry.id   dc15eba63b42da3c2f589bed04d45761
#
_cell.length_a   1.000
_cell.length_b   1.000
_cell.length_c   1.000
_cell.angle_alpha   90.00
_cell.angle_beta   90.00
_cell.angle_gamma   90.00
#
_symmetry.space_group_name_H-M   'P 1'
#
loop_
_entity.id
_entity.type
_entity.pdbx_description
1 polymer ?
#
loop_
_entity_poly.entity_id
_entity_poly.type
_entity_poly.pdbx_seq_one_letter_code
_entity_poly.pdbx_strand_id
1 'polypeptide(L)'
;TTNPAGMTKESNKEFIIKSVYDKDIKPGGVNLNETVRKMDASRKLMDLFLCTDGLPVEISKEFEGYATPEAEFRNRDNRMKSDIDIDAQTSVAKELKSGTSGYGNMKFMCPARVTARTESPDYPVLRLAEVYLIFAEAVCERNNGVITDEELNYSINKLRGRAGIANLTNALVDKIKSETGTNKSREEVMLDEIRRERAVELYMEGFRFDDLKRWGIAENELNESRMGTVVGNASYPTTFVDASGNTTSKYARNTYVWGEEQIDTQWGKLNCVVVDSKENFTFSRNHYLWPLPQQQINLNPNLVQNPGY
;
A
#
# COMPACT_ATOMS: atom_id res chain seq x y z
N THR A 1 -3.45 -14.99 1.39
CA THR A 1 -4.67 -15.63 0.87
C THR A 1 -4.83 -16.96 1.57
N THR A 2 -5.68 -17.00 2.61
CA THR A 2 -6.15 -18.25 3.18
C THR A 2 -6.81 -19.03 2.06
N ASN A 3 -6.18 -20.13 1.68
CA ASN A 3 -6.77 -21.03 0.71
C ASN A 3 -8.09 -21.56 1.33
N PRO A 4 -9.28 -21.18 0.82
CA PRO A 4 -10.52 -21.76 1.33
C PRO A 4 -10.40 -23.28 1.27
N ALA A 5 -10.91 -23.98 2.26
CA ALA A 5 -10.82 -25.43 2.32
C ALA A 5 -11.29 -26.04 0.97
N GLY A 6 -10.41 -26.78 0.30
CA GLY A 6 -10.69 -27.43 -0.98
C GLY A 6 -10.18 -26.71 -2.24
N MET A 7 -9.59 -25.52 -2.16
CA MET A 7 -8.93 -24.91 -3.33
C MET A 7 -7.50 -25.42 -3.47
N THR A 8 -7.15 -25.92 -4.65
CA THR A 8 -5.77 -26.27 -5.01
C THR A 8 -5.10 -25.11 -5.75
N LYS A 9 -3.78 -25.14 -5.89
CA LYS A 9 -3.05 -24.15 -6.70
C LYS A 9 -3.53 -24.12 -8.15
N GLU A 10 -3.92 -25.26 -8.68
CA GLU A 10 -4.43 -25.46 -10.03
C GLU A 10 -5.83 -24.87 -10.23
N SER A 11 -6.61 -24.78 -9.17
CA SER A 11 -7.95 -24.17 -9.20
C SER A 11 -7.93 -22.63 -9.19
N ASN A 12 -6.77 -22.00 -8.95
CA ASN A 12 -6.62 -20.56 -9.00
C ASN A 12 -6.63 -20.06 -10.45
N LYS A 13 -7.75 -19.48 -10.86
CA LYS A 13 -7.95 -18.94 -12.21
C LYS A 13 -7.59 -17.44 -12.32
N GLU A 14 -7.21 -16.81 -11.23
CA GLU A 14 -6.80 -15.42 -11.23
C GLU A 14 -5.36 -15.24 -11.75
N PHE A 15 -4.49 -16.21 -11.49
CA PHE A 15 -3.10 -16.15 -11.94
C PHE A 15 -2.99 -16.57 -13.41
N ILE A 16 -2.65 -15.60 -14.27
CA ILE A 16 -2.45 -15.83 -15.72
C ILE A 16 -1.04 -16.36 -15.96
N ILE A 17 -0.03 -15.71 -15.37
CA ILE A 17 1.37 -16.13 -15.36
C ILE A 17 1.83 -16.21 -13.92
N LYS A 18 2.42 -17.34 -13.53
CA LYS A 18 2.89 -17.53 -12.15
C LYS A 18 4.23 -18.25 -12.10
N SER A 19 5.02 -17.89 -11.09
CA SER A 19 6.16 -18.73 -10.68
C SER A 19 5.64 -19.78 -9.71
N VAL A 20 5.83 -21.04 -10.09
CA VAL A 20 5.37 -22.19 -9.30
C VAL A 20 6.43 -22.58 -8.29
N TYR A 21 6.02 -22.73 -7.05
CA TYR A 21 6.84 -23.21 -5.96
C TYR A 21 6.24 -24.48 -5.35
N ASP A 22 7.11 -25.37 -4.91
CA ASP A 22 6.74 -26.61 -4.23
C ASP A 22 7.67 -26.84 -3.04
N LYS A 23 7.10 -27.30 -1.90
CA LYS A 23 7.88 -27.42 -0.66
C LYS A 23 9.04 -28.41 -0.75
N ASP A 24 8.93 -29.43 -1.61
CA ASP A 24 9.90 -30.51 -1.69
C ASP A 24 10.83 -30.36 -2.91
N ILE A 25 10.33 -29.75 -4.00
CA ILE A 25 11.07 -29.63 -5.28
C ILE A 25 11.67 -28.24 -5.44
N LYS A 26 10.91 -27.18 -5.15
CA LYS A 26 11.33 -25.78 -5.28
C LYS A 26 10.74 -24.95 -4.15
N PRO A 27 11.23 -25.09 -2.93
CA PRO A 27 10.77 -24.26 -1.82
C PRO A 27 11.11 -22.79 -2.07
N GLY A 28 10.33 -21.89 -1.49
CA GLY A 28 10.56 -20.44 -1.61
C GLY A 28 11.90 -19.97 -1.06
N GLY A 29 12.59 -20.80 -0.27
CA GLY A 29 13.96 -20.57 0.21
C GLY A 29 14.08 -19.47 1.29
N VAL A 30 12.99 -18.79 1.60
CA VAL A 30 12.92 -17.74 2.63
C VAL A 30 11.83 -18.07 3.62
N ASN A 31 11.99 -17.66 4.86
CA ASN A 31 10.87 -17.59 5.78
C ASN A 31 10.01 -16.40 5.34
N LEU A 32 9.05 -16.67 4.45
CA LEU A 32 8.21 -15.64 3.85
C LEU A 32 7.43 -14.90 4.93
N ASN A 33 6.89 -15.63 5.90
CA ASN A 33 6.16 -15.03 7.02
C ASN A 33 7.02 -14.05 7.81
N GLU A 34 8.26 -14.39 8.12
CA GLU A 34 9.17 -13.52 8.85
C GLU A 34 9.60 -12.31 8.03
N THR A 35 9.86 -12.52 6.74
CA THR A 35 10.28 -11.45 5.83
C THR A 35 9.16 -10.46 5.58
N VAL A 36 7.97 -10.97 5.27
CA VAL A 36 6.78 -10.16 4.94
C VAL A 36 6.29 -9.35 6.14
N ARG A 37 6.37 -9.91 7.35
CA ARG A 37 6.03 -9.18 8.58
C ARG A 37 6.92 -8.00 8.90
N LYS A 38 8.12 -7.94 8.31
CA LYS A 38 9.05 -6.80 8.47
C LYS A 38 8.83 -5.70 7.43
N MET A 39 7.92 -5.92 6.49
CA MET A 39 7.57 -4.98 5.43
C MET A 39 6.25 -4.31 5.76
N ASP A 40 6.27 -3.36 6.66
CA ASP A 40 5.08 -2.69 7.14
C ASP A 40 4.45 -1.76 6.09
N ALA A 41 3.13 -1.64 6.16
CA ALA A 41 2.41 -0.63 5.40
C ALA A 41 2.69 0.78 5.96
N SER A 42 2.68 1.77 5.10
CA SER A 42 2.77 3.18 5.50
C SER A 42 1.40 3.78 5.79
N ARG A 43 1.37 4.87 6.57
CA ARG A 43 0.17 5.70 6.75
C ARG A 43 -0.46 6.07 5.40
N LYS A 44 0.37 6.47 4.44
CA LYS A 44 -0.09 6.85 3.10
C LYS A 44 -0.88 5.73 2.41
N LEU A 45 -0.41 4.48 2.50
CA LEU A 45 -1.16 3.35 1.98
C LEU A 45 -2.48 3.15 2.74
N MET A 46 -2.46 3.27 4.07
CA MET A 46 -3.66 3.11 4.89
C MET A 46 -4.75 4.12 4.50
N ASP A 47 -4.37 5.33 4.14
CA ASP A 47 -5.30 6.37 3.70
C ASP A 47 -5.78 6.16 2.25
N LEU A 48 -5.05 5.39 1.44
CA LEU A 48 -5.52 5.00 0.10
C LEU A 48 -6.65 3.96 0.12
N PHE A 49 -6.77 3.13 1.16
CA PHE A 49 -7.94 2.27 1.30
C PHE A 49 -9.19 3.12 1.49
N LEU A 50 -10.25 2.82 0.77
CA LEU A 50 -11.51 3.56 0.83
C LEU A 50 -12.40 3.08 1.97
N CYS A 51 -13.41 3.87 2.32
CA CYS A 51 -14.52 3.42 3.14
C CYS A 51 -15.52 2.59 2.31
N THR A 52 -16.43 1.90 2.98
CA THR A 52 -17.42 1.01 2.31
C THR A 52 -18.32 1.76 1.34
N ASP A 53 -18.55 3.05 1.57
CA ASP A 53 -19.27 3.96 0.65
C ASP A 53 -18.46 4.35 -0.61
N GLY A 54 -17.23 3.86 -0.74
CA GLY A 54 -16.33 4.14 -1.86
C GLY A 54 -15.64 5.50 -1.81
N LEU A 55 -15.76 6.23 -0.70
CA LEU A 55 -15.15 7.54 -0.51
C LEU A 55 -13.83 7.46 0.25
N PRO A 56 -12.90 8.39 0.00
CA PRO A 56 -11.70 8.58 0.80
C PRO A 56 -12.03 8.94 2.26
N VAL A 57 -11.10 8.62 3.18
CA VAL A 57 -11.26 8.86 4.62
C VAL A 57 -11.48 10.33 4.98
N GLU A 58 -10.99 11.23 4.15
CA GLU A 58 -11.10 12.69 4.38
C GLU A 58 -12.54 13.21 4.26
N ILE A 59 -13.38 12.52 3.48
CA ILE A 59 -14.75 12.97 3.18
C ILE A 59 -15.84 11.95 3.53
N SER A 60 -15.48 10.69 3.78
CA SER A 60 -16.45 9.66 4.15
C SER A 60 -17.01 9.90 5.55
N LYS A 61 -18.34 9.85 5.65
CA LYS A 61 -19.04 9.90 6.94
C LYS A 61 -19.07 8.55 7.66
N GLU A 62 -18.67 7.47 6.98
CA GLU A 62 -18.57 6.12 7.55
C GLU A 62 -17.24 5.91 8.28
N PHE A 63 -16.25 6.75 8.03
CA PHE A 63 -14.97 6.67 8.71
C PHE A 63 -15.08 7.14 10.16
N GLU A 64 -14.72 6.26 11.09
CA GLU A 64 -14.86 6.51 12.53
C GLU A 64 -13.65 7.22 13.15
N GLY A 65 -12.64 7.52 12.36
CA GLY A 65 -11.44 8.28 12.79
C GLY A 65 -10.33 7.42 13.36
N TYR A 66 -9.40 8.09 14.03
CA TYR A 66 -8.13 7.51 14.49
C TYR A 66 -8.06 7.37 16.03
N ALA A 67 -9.20 7.41 16.72
CA ALA A 67 -9.20 7.34 18.19
C ALA A 67 -8.74 5.96 18.71
N THR A 68 -9.08 4.89 18.00
CA THR A 68 -8.66 3.51 18.30
C THR A 68 -8.30 2.77 17.01
N PRO A 69 -7.50 1.69 17.08
CA PRO A 69 -7.24 0.83 15.93
C PRO A 69 -8.52 0.31 15.29
N GLU A 70 -9.50 -0.10 16.10
CA GLU A 70 -10.76 -0.63 15.61
C GLU A 70 -11.57 0.41 14.85
N ALA A 71 -11.59 1.67 15.31
CA ALA A 71 -12.26 2.78 14.63
C ALA A 71 -11.62 3.04 13.27
N GLU A 72 -10.29 3.01 13.20
CA GLU A 72 -9.57 3.20 11.94
C GLU A 72 -9.85 2.12 10.90
N PHE A 73 -10.12 0.87 11.34
CA PHE A 73 -10.34 -0.28 10.45
C PHE A 73 -11.82 -0.58 10.17
N ARG A 74 -12.76 0.06 10.89
CA ARG A 74 -14.19 -0.18 10.70
C ARG A 74 -14.72 0.56 9.47
N ASN A 75 -15.69 -0.05 8.81
CA ASN A 75 -16.32 0.49 7.59
C ASN A 75 -15.32 0.80 6.46
N ARG A 76 -14.26 0.02 6.38
CA ARG A 76 -13.19 0.17 5.37
C ARG A 76 -13.17 -1.02 4.41
N ASP A 77 -12.46 -0.83 3.35
CA ASP A 77 -12.12 -1.84 2.34
C ASP A 77 -11.70 -3.18 2.99
N ASN A 78 -12.30 -4.29 2.57
CA ASN A 78 -12.00 -5.60 3.13
C ASN A 78 -10.56 -6.06 2.86
N ARG A 79 -9.90 -5.52 1.82
CA ARG A 79 -8.48 -5.79 1.55
C ARG A 79 -7.60 -5.25 2.68
N MET A 80 -7.96 -4.11 3.27
CA MET A 80 -7.28 -3.57 4.43
C MET A 80 -7.28 -4.58 5.58
N LYS A 81 -8.42 -5.25 5.83
CA LYS A 81 -8.53 -6.27 6.88
C LYS A 81 -7.81 -7.56 6.56
N SER A 82 -7.67 -7.91 5.27
CA SER A 82 -6.98 -9.13 4.83
C SER A 82 -5.48 -8.98 4.74
N ASP A 83 -5.01 -7.77 4.40
CA ASP A 83 -3.63 -7.50 4.06
C ASP A 83 -2.84 -6.84 5.20
N ILE A 84 -3.54 -6.26 6.19
CA ILE A 84 -2.95 -5.55 7.32
C ILE A 84 -3.37 -6.22 8.63
N ASP A 85 -2.39 -6.48 9.48
CA ASP A 85 -2.57 -7.10 10.79
C ASP A 85 -3.06 -6.08 11.83
N ILE A 86 -4.35 -6.17 12.16
CA ILE A 86 -4.96 -5.33 13.19
C ILE A 86 -4.49 -5.70 14.60
N ASP A 87 -4.17 -6.97 14.83
CA ASP A 87 -3.65 -7.43 16.12
C ASP A 87 -2.22 -6.93 16.34
N ALA A 88 -1.41 -6.89 15.28
CA ALA A 88 -0.10 -6.25 15.32
C ALA A 88 -0.24 -4.74 15.58
N GLN A 89 -1.25 -4.09 15.02
CA GLN A 89 -1.58 -2.71 15.31
C GLN A 89 -1.79 -2.50 16.82
N THR A 90 -2.62 -3.31 17.44
CA THR A 90 -2.88 -3.27 18.90
C THR A 90 -1.61 -3.59 19.71
N SER A 91 -0.85 -4.58 19.29
CA SER A 91 0.42 -4.95 19.93
C SER A 91 1.48 -3.88 19.76
N VAL A 92 1.58 -3.29 18.57
CA VAL A 92 2.55 -2.24 18.26
C VAL A 92 2.23 -0.96 19.00
N ALA A 93 0.96 -0.62 19.18
CA ALA A 93 0.57 0.50 20.04
C ALA A 93 1.16 0.36 21.44
N LYS A 94 1.33 -0.87 21.92
CA LYS A 94 1.93 -1.18 23.22
C LYS A 94 3.45 -1.30 23.18
N GLU A 95 4.02 -1.95 22.19
CA GLU A 95 5.42 -2.41 22.25
C GLU A 95 6.27 -2.11 20.99
N LEU A 96 5.73 -1.73 19.85
CA LEU A 96 6.43 -1.64 18.54
C LEU A 96 7.29 -2.89 18.26
N LYS A 97 6.68 -4.05 18.31
CA LYS A 97 7.41 -5.33 18.32
C LYS A 97 8.06 -5.74 16.99
N SER A 98 7.40 -5.44 15.92
CA SER A 98 7.89 -5.83 14.59
C SER A 98 7.52 -4.74 13.63
N GLY A 99 8.37 -4.37 12.72
CA GLY A 99 8.11 -3.25 11.87
C GLY A 99 7.91 -1.95 12.67
N THR A 100 8.06 -0.87 12.02
CA THR A 100 8.16 0.43 12.69
C THR A 100 6.94 1.28 12.49
N SER A 101 6.10 0.94 11.48
CA SER A 101 4.93 1.75 11.15
C SER A 101 3.72 1.49 12.04
N GLY A 102 3.61 0.32 12.60
CA GLY A 102 2.44 -0.11 13.35
C GLY A 102 1.34 -0.78 12.50
N TYR A 103 1.57 -0.94 11.22
CA TYR A 103 0.67 -1.60 10.27
C TYR A 103 1.33 -2.84 9.68
N GLY A 104 1.29 -3.93 10.43
CA GLY A 104 1.93 -5.18 10.04
C GLY A 104 1.35 -5.73 8.74
N ASN A 105 2.21 -6.15 7.83
CA ASN A 105 1.76 -6.73 6.58
C ASN A 105 1.39 -8.21 6.74
N MET A 106 0.23 -8.60 6.22
CA MET A 106 -0.25 -9.98 6.16
C MET A 106 -0.34 -10.55 4.74
N LYS A 107 -0.22 -9.70 3.72
CA LYS A 107 -0.27 -10.18 2.34
C LYS A 107 0.88 -11.16 2.09
N PHE A 108 0.59 -12.27 1.44
CA PHE A 108 1.49 -13.43 1.26
C PHE A 108 1.88 -14.20 2.53
N MET A 109 1.33 -13.87 3.69
CA MET A 109 1.52 -14.70 4.87
C MET A 109 0.82 -16.06 4.72
N CYS A 110 1.49 -17.09 5.23
CA CYS A 110 0.95 -18.44 5.34
C CYS A 110 0.91 -18.86 6.81
N PRO A 111 -0.17 -18.60 7.56
CA PRO A 111 -0.22 -18.84 9.01
C PRO A 111 0.04 -20.30 9.41
N ALA A 112 -0.29 -21.24 8.55
CA ALA A 112 -0.11 -22.67 8.83
C ALA A 112 1.37 -23.14 8.81
N ARG A 113 2.35 -22.28 8.44
CA ARG A 113 3.74 -22.67 8.25
C ARG A 113 4.75 -21.66 8.81
N VAL A 114 4.49 -21.15 10.01
CA VAL A 114 5.25 -20.04 10.62
C VAL A 114 6.73 -20.37 10.91
N THR A 115 7.13 -21.64 10.91
CA THR A 115 8.46 -22.04 11.42
C THR A 115 9.38 -22.71 10.41
N ALA A 116 8.96 -22.92 9.18
CA ALA A 116 9.59 -23.96 8.38
C ALA A 116 10.32 -23.50 7.10
N ARG A 117 10.55 -22.28 6.80
CA ARG A 117 11.21 -21.85 5.51
C ARG A 117 10.82 -22.72 4.30
N THR A 118 9.63 -23.33 4.39
CA THR A 118 9.07 -24.28 3.41
C THR A 118 7.79 -23.73 2.80
N GLU A 119 7.53 -22.44 3.02
CA GLU A 119 6.45 -21.74 2.35
C GLU A 119 6.69 -21.82 0.85
N SER A 120 5.66 -22.26 0.16
CA SER A 120 5.69 -22.45 -1.29
C SER A 120 4.43 -21.91 -1.97
N PRO A 121 3.94 -20.70 -1.60
CA PRO A 121 2.88 -20.11 -2.38
C PRO A 121 3.39 -19.79 -3.78
N ASP A 122 2.56 -20.02 -4.80
CA ASP A 122 2.87 -19.55 -6.13
C ASP A 122 2.89 -18.02 -6.14
N TYR A 123 3.84 -17.43 -6.85
CA TYR A 123 3.94 -15.99 -7.00
C TYR A 123 3.26 -15.54 -8.30
N PRO A 124 2.27 -14.61 -8.24
CA PRO A 124 1.64 -14.07 -9.42
C PRO A 124 2.63 -13.14 -10.15
N VAL A 125 3.04 -13.52 -11.36
CA VAL A 125 3.80 -12.63 -12.25
C VAL A 125 2.86 -11.72 -13.02
N LEU A 126 1.70 -12.27 -13.43
CA LEU A 126 0.60 -11.54 -14.03
C LEU A 126 -0.72 -12.16 -13.54
N ARG A 127 -1.63 -11.35 -13.05
CA ARG A 127 -2.94 -11.80 -12.61
C ARG A 127 -4.08 -10.93 -13.17
N LEU A 128 -5.28 -11.51 -13.17
CA LEU A 128 -6.46 -10.90 -13.79
C LEU A 128 -6.78 -9.49 -13.26
N ALA A 129 -6.57 -9.26 -11.96
CA ALA A 129 -6.76 -7.94 -11.37
C ALA A 129 -5.88 -6.87 -12.03
N GLU A 130 -4.62 -7.19 -12.34
CA GLU A 130 -3.73 -6.26 -13.05
C GLU A 130 -4.26 -5.95 -14.45
N VAL A 131 -4.82 -6.94 -15.16
CA VAL A 131 -5.42 -6.74 -16.50
C VAL A 131 -6.60 -5.78 -16.42
N TYR A 132 -7.47 -5.91 -15.40
CA TYR A 132 -8.59 -4.98 -15.20
C TYR A 132 -8.11 -3.55 -14.95
N LEU A 133 -7.06 -3.39 -14.15
CA LEU A 133 -6.48 -2.08 -13.84
C LEU A 133 -5.78 -1.45 -15.05
N ILE A 134 -5.06 -2.25 -15.84
CA ILE A 134 -4.45 -1.81 -17.10
C ILE A 134 -5.55 -1.35 -18.08
N PHE A 135 -6.63 -2.11 -18.21
CA PHE A 135 -7.75 -1.73 -19.07
C PHE A 135 -8.36 -0.40 -18.65
N ALA A 136 -8.70 -0.24 -17.36
CA ALA A 136 -9.34 0.98 -16.87
C ALA A 136 -8.43 2.21 -17.07
N GLU A 137 -7.14 2.10 -16.74
CA GLU A 137 -6.17 3.18 -16.91
C GLU A 137 -5.98 3.53 -18.39
N ALA A 138 -5.79 2.53 -19.25
CA ALA A 138 -5.55 2.74 -20.68
C ALA A 138 -6.77 3.37 -21.39
N VAL A 139 -7.98 2.95 -21.06
CA VAL A 139 -9.21 3.58 -21.60
C VAL A 139 -9.33 5.01 -21.12
N CYS A 140 -9.14 5.26 -19.83
CA CYS A 140 -9.22 6.59 -19.23
C CYS A 140 -8.19 7.54 -19.87
N GLU A 141 -6.92 7.14 -19.95
CA GLU A 141 -5.86 7.99 -20.52
C GLU A 141 -6.04 8.22 -22.04
N ARG A 142 -6.39 7.17 -22.80
CA ARG A 142 -6.67 7.28 -24.24
C ARG A 142 -7.77 8.29 -24.55
N ASN A 143 -8.77 8.37 -23.69
CA ASN A 143 -9.94 9.23 -23.86
C ASN A 143 -9.83 10.53 -23.04
N ASN A 144 -8.61 10.99 -22.70
CA ASN A 144 -8.34 12.21 -21.94
C ASN A 144 -9.13 12.31 -20.63
N GLY A 145 -9.11 11.22 -19.85
CA GLY A 145 -9.75 11.16 -18.53
C GLY A 145 -11.21 10.70 -18.55
N VAL A 146 -11.75 10.30 -19.70
CA VAL A 146 -13.12 9.84 -19.83
C VAL A 146 -13.20 8.32 -19.91
N ILE A 147 -13.95 7.72 -19.01
CA ILE A 147 -14.29 6.29 -18.99
C ILE A 147 -15.79 6.17 -18.61
N THR A 148 -16.51 5.27 -19.26
CA THR A 148 -17.92 5.05 -19.01
C THR A 148 -18.15 4.17 -17.77
N ASP A 149 -19.33 4.28 -17.15
CA ASP A 149 -19.69 3.41 -16.02
C ASP A 149 -19.77 1.92 -16.44
N GLU A 150 -20.08 1.63 -17.69
CA GLU A 150 -20.05 0.27 -18.24
C GLU A 150 -18.62 -0.27 -18.29
N GLU A 151 -17.66 0.50 -18.79
CA GLU A 151 -16.24 0.14 -18.81
C GLU A 151 -15.67 -0.02 -17.41
N LEU A 152 -16.07 0.85 -16.46
CA LEU A 152 -15.75 0.71 -15.04
C LEU A 152 -16.31 -0.59 -14.44
N ASN A 153 -17.58 -0.94 -14.76
CA ASN A 153 -18.22 -2.17 -14.30
C ASN A 153 -17.57 -3.43 -14.89
N TYR A 154 -17.06 -3.32 -16.09
CA TYR A 154 -16.35 -4.42 -16.75
C TYR A 154 -14.94 -4.64 -16.19
N SER A 155 -14.34 -3.66 -15.56
CA SER A 155 -12.97 -3.63 -15.09
C SER A 155 -12.85 -3.42 -13.57
N ILE A 156 -12.59 -2.20 -13.15
CA ILE A 156 -12.24 -1.83 -11.77
C ILE A 156 -13.31 -2.22 -10.74
N ASN A 157 -14.60 -2.17 -11.12
CA ASN A 157 -15.69 -2.52 -10.23
C ASN A 157 -15.78 -4.02 -9.93
N LYS A 158 -15.10 -4.89 -10.69
CA LYS A 158 -14.91 -6.30 -10.33
C LYS A 158 -14.04 -6.42 -9.08
N LEU A 159 -13.05 -5.54 -8.92
CA LEU A 159 -12.17 -5.52 -7.77
C LEU A 159 -12.87 -4.89 -6.57
N ARG A 160 -13.55 -3.75 -6.76
CA ARG A 160 -14.31 -3.06 -5.71
C ARG A 160 -15.44 -3.94 -5.15
N GLY A 161 -16.17 -4.66 -6.00
CA GLY A 161 -17.19 -5.60 -5.55
C GLY A 161 -16.64 -6.73 -4.69
N ARG A 162 -15.46 -7.28 -5.03
CA ARG A 162 -14.75 -8.26 -4.17
C ARG A 162 -14.27 -7.64 -2.86
N ALA A 163 -13.84 -6.40 -2.90
CA ALA A 163 -13.35 -5.64 -1.74
C ALA A 163 -14.48 -5.19 -0.80
N GLY A 164 -15.74 -5.29 -1.21
CA GLY A 164 -16.89 -4.89 -0.40
C GLY A 164 -17.05 -3.37 -0.27
N ILE A 165 -16.60 -2.62 -1.27
CA ILE A 165 -16.75 -1.16 -1.34
C ILE A 165 -17.64 -0.78 -2.52
N ALA A 166 -18.24 0.42 -2.46
CA ALA A 166 -19.09 0.90 -3.53
C ALA A 166 -18.36 1.02 -4.87
N ASN A 167 -19.11 0.78 -5.95
CA ASN A 167 -18.59 0.88 -7.30
C ASN A 167 -18.08 2.30 -7.61
N LEU A 168 -16.97 2.40 -8.32
CA LEU A 168 -16.56 3.65 -8.94
C LEU A 168 -17.53 3.96 -10.09
N THR A 169 -18.10 5.15 -10.04
CA THR A 169 -19.00 5.67 -11.07
C THR A 169 -18.65 7.11 -11.38
N ASN A 170 -19.10 7.58 -12.54
CA ASN A 170 -18.92 8.97 -12.89
C ASN A 170 -19.55 9.93 -11.87
N ALA A 171 -20.69 9.56 -11.30
CA ALA A 171 -21.36 10.33 -10.24
C ALA A 171 -20.55 10.34 -8.92
N LEU A 172 -19.90 9.22 -8.58
CA LEU A 172 -19.05 9.16 -7.38
C LEU A 172 -17.80 10.06 -7.54
N VAL A 173 -17.20 10.10 -8.74
CA VAL A 173 -16.08 11.00 -9.05
C VAL A 173 -16.48 12.47 -8.92
N ASP A 174 -17.66 12.84 -9.43
CA ASP A 174 -18.20 14.20 -9.28
C ASP A 174 -18.40 14.58 -7.80
N LYS A 175 -18.87 13.62 -6.99
CA LYS A 175 -19.01 13.79 -5.54
C LYS A 175 -17.63 13.96 -4.87
N ILE A 176 -16.66 13.09 -5.16
CA ILE A 176 -15.29 13.18 -4.61
C ILE A 176 -14.69 14.56 -4.92
N LYS A 177 -14.76 14.99 -6.19
CA LYS A 177 -14.27 16.30 -6.60
C LYS A 177 -14.90 17.43 -5.82
N SER A 178 -16.21 17.40 -5.68
CA SER A 178 -16.98 18.44 -4.98
C SER A 178 -16.64 18.49 -3.49
N GLU A 179 -16.61 17.34 -2.82
CA GLU A 179 -16.46 17.27 -1.36
C GLU A 179 -15.00 17.46 -0.91
N THR A 180 -14.00 17.07 -1.73
CA THR A 180 -12.59 17.35 -1.44
C THR A 180 -12.21 18.79 -1.74
N GLY A 181 -12.98 19.50 -2.56
CA GLY A 181 -12.65 20.86 -2.98
C GLY A 181 -11.35 20.98 -3.78
N THR A 182 -10.90 19.88 -4.38
CA THR A 182 -9.65 19.85 -5.16
C THR A 182 -9.73 20.74 -6.41
N ASN A 183 -8.61 21.38 -6.75
CA ASN A 183 -8.47 22.16 -7.99
C ASN A 183 -8.26 21.29 -9.24
N LYS A 184 -8.12 19.97 -9.09
CA LYS A 184 -7.98 19.04 -10.22
C LYS A 184 -9.24 19.04 -11.07
N SER A 185 -9.06 18.80 -12.37
CA SER A 185 -10.20 18.54 -13.26
C SER A 185 -10.92 17.25 -12.85
N ARG A 186 -12.11 17.04 -13.36
CA ARG A 186 -12.87 15.81 -13.13
C ARG A 186 -12.15 14.58 -13.69
N GLU A 187 -11.52 14.75 -14.83
CA GLU A 187 -10.75 13.74 -15.54
C GLU A 187 -9.52 13.34 -14.75
N GLU A 188 -8.83 14.29 -14.14
CA GLU A 188 -7.71 14.03 -13.24
C GLU A 188 -8.15 13.28 -11.98
N VAL A 189 -9.31 13.62 -11.40
CA VAL A 189 -9.86 12.89 -10.23
C VAL A 189 -10.23 11.47 -10.62
N MET A 190 -10.82 11.23 -11.80
CA MET A 190 -11.10 9.89 -12.29
C MET A 190 -9.82 9.05 -12.40
N LEU A 191 -8.78 9.62 -12.98
CA LEU A 191 -7.49 8.94 -13.14
C LEU A 191 -6.83 8.66 -11.78
N ASP A 192 -6.93 9.60 -10.83
CA ASP A 192 -6.42 9.40 -9.47
C ASP A 192 -7.13 8.24 -8.77
N GLU A 193 -8.45 8.08 -8.93
CA GLU A 193 -9.20 6.98 -8.35
C GLU A 193 -8.81 5.62 -8.97
N ILE A 194 -8.54 5.57 -10.28
CA ILE A 194 -8.03 4.37 -10.94
C ILE A 194 -6.62 4.03 -10.41
N ARG A 195 -5.76 5.02 -10.26
CA ARG A 195 -4.41 4.86 -9.71
C ARG A 195 -4.41 4.47 -8.23
N ARG A 196 -5.37 4.99 -7.47
CA ARG A 196 -5.63 4.59 -6.08
C ARG A 196 -5.97 3.11 -6.00
N GLU A 197 -6.92 2.66 -6.81
CA GLU A 197 -7.33 1.26 -6.85
C GLU A 197 -6.16 0.34 -7.21
N ARG A 198 -5.32 0.76 -8.17
CA ARG A 198 -4.11 0.03 -8.55
C ARG A 198 -3.10 -0.06 -7.38
N ALA A 199 -2.89 1.02 -6.64
CA ALA A 199 -1.98 1.03 -5.49
C ALA A 199 -2.44 0.08 -4.38
N VAL A 200 -3.74 0.05 -4.09
CA VAL A 200 -4.33 -0.80 -3.06
C VAL A 200 -4.35 -2.26 -3.48
N GLU A 201 -4.82 -2.56 -4.69
CA GLU A 201 -4.97 -3.92 -5.18
C GLU A 201 -3.62 -4.63 -5.35
N LEU A 202 -2.63 -3.94 -5.89
CA LEU A 202 -1.30 -4.49 -6.17
C LEU A 202 -0.28 -4.22 -5.06
N TYR A 203 -0.75 -3.86 -3.86
CA TYR A 203 0.11 -3.71 -2.69
C TYR A 203 1.01 -4.94 -2.50
N MET A 204 2.29 -4.75 -2.22
CA MET A 204 3.31 -5.80 -2.06
C MET A 204 3.59 -6.67 -3.30
N GLU A 205 3.15 -6.27 -4.50
CA GLU A 205 3.41 -6.99 -5.75
C GLU A 205 4.50 -6.35 -6.61
N GLY A 206 5.18 -5.30 -6.10
CA GLY A 206 6.35 -4.70 -6.74
C GLY A 206 6.06 -3.56 -7.72
N PHE A 207 4.81 -3.22 -7.99
CA PHE A 207 4.45 -2.26 -9.05
C PHE A 207 4.59 -0.79 -8.68
N ARG A 208 4.42 -0.43 -7.39
CA ARG A 208 4.22 0.97 -6.98
C ARG A 208 5.33 1.91 -7.42
N PHE A 209 6.58 1.52 -7.29
CA PHE A 209 7.71 2.38 -7.66
C PHE A 209 7.75 2.69 -9.16
N ASP A 210 7.54 1.67 -9.98
CA ASP A 210 7.50 1.83 -11.44
C ASP A 210 6.26 2.63 -11.88
N ASP A 211 5.12 2.43 -11.23
CA ASP A 211 3.91 3.21 -11.46
C ASP A 211 4.14 4.71 -11.18
N LEU A 212 4.75 5.06 -10.05
CA LEU A 212 5.06 6.45 -9.72
C LEU A 212 6.00 7.10 -10.74
N LYS A 213 6.98 6.33 -11.24
CA LYS A 213 7.90 6.80 -12.27
C LYS A 213 7.19 7.00 -13.62
N ARG A 214 6.43 6.01 -14.10
CA ARG A 214 5.74 6.12 -15.39
C ARG A 214 4.65 7.19 -15.42
N TRP A 215 4.04 7.49 -14.26
CA TRP A 215 3.09 8.59 -14.12
C TRP A 215 3.76 9.96 -13.98
N GLY A 216 5.07 10.02 -13.80
CA GLY A 216 5.82 11.26 -13.65
C GLY A 216 5.58 11.98 -12.31
N ILE A 217 5.12 11.27 -11.26
CA ILE A 217 4.77 11.84 -9.96
C ILE A 217 5.71 11.40 -8.83
N ALA A 218 6.75 10.63 -9.14
CA ALA A 218 7.65 10.07 -8.13
C ALA A 218 8.36 11.15 -7.27
N GLU A 219 8.69 12.32 -7.82
CA GLU A 219 9.27 13.43 -7.06
C GLU A 219 8.33 13.93 -5.96
N ASN A 220 7.04 14.01 -6.23
CA ASN A 220 6.05 14.47 -5.26
C ASN A 220 5.73 13.38 -4.22
N GLU A 221 5.64 12.13 -4.67
CA GLU A 221 5.18 11.00 -3.85
C GLU A 221 6.25 10.39 -2.95
N LEU A 222 7.53 10.50 -3.33
CA LEU A 222 8.63 9.85 -2.64
C LEU A 222 9.44 10.79 -1.73
N ASN A 223 9.35 12.10 -1.90
CA ASN A 223 10.09 13.09 -1.10
C ASN A 223 9.37 13.50 0.19
N GLU A 224 8.52 12.63 0.72
CA GLU A 224 7.82 12.81 1.98
C GLU A 224 8.31 11.81 3.02
N SER A 225 8.25 12.17 4.30
CA SER A 225 8.53 11.21 5.37
C SER A 225 7.58 10.02 5.31
N ARG A 226 8.11 8.82 5.52
CA ARG A 226 7.30 7.61 5.62
C ARG A 226 6.76 7.50 7.03
N MET A 227 5.46 7.73 7.16
CA MET A 227 4.76 7.72 8.44
C MET A 227 4.05 6.41 8.70
N GLY A 228 3.84 6.12 9.97
CA GLY A 228 3.07 4.99 10.47
C GLY A 228 1.81 5.44 11.22
N THR A 229 1.50 4.73 12.29
CA THR A 229 0.30 4.95 13.11
C THR A 229 0.29 6.33 13.76
N VAL A 230 -0.92 6.79 14.04
CA VAL A 230 -1.17 7.90 14.96
C VAL A 230 -0.63 7.56 16.36
N VAL A 231 -0.07 8.54 17.05
CA VAL A 231 0.49 8.39 18.40
C VAL A 231 0.10 9.54 19.31
N GLY A 232 0.31 9.37 20.63
CA GLY A 232 0.11 10.44 21.61
C GLY A 232 -1.31 10.53 22.17
N ASN A 233 -2.19 9.58 21.87
CA ASN A 233 -3.48 9.45 22.53
C ASN A 233 -3.55 8.19 23.42
N ALA A 234 -4.66 7.97 24.11
CA ALA A 234 -4.82 6.86 25.04
C ALA A 234 -4.69 5.46 24.38
N SER A 235 -5.10 5.34 23.11
CA SER A 235 -5.02 4.09 22.34
C SER A 235 -3.66 3.88 21.68
N TYR A 236 -2.94 4.96 21.41
CA TYR A 236 -1.61 4.96 20.81
C TYR A 236 -0.61 5.72 21.70
N PRO A 237 -0.28 5.22 22.90
CA PRO A 237 0.60 5.93 23.84
C PRO A 237 2.04 5.98 23.31
N THR A 238 2.72 7.09 23.62
CA THR A 238 4.17 7.26 23.30
C THR A 238 5.09 6.48 24.23
N THR A 239 4.54 5.99 25.34
CA THR A 239 5.27 5.17 26.33
C THR A 239 4.53 3.85 26.57
N PHE A 240 5.25 2.85 27.03
CA PHE A 240 4.70 1.57 27.49
C PHE A 240 5.48 1.05 28.69
N VAL A 241 4.87 0.11 29.41
CA VAL A 241 5.53 -0.60 30.52
C VAL A 241 6.13 -1.89 29.97
N ASP A 242 7.44 -2.08 30.12
CA ASP A 242 8.13 -3.28 29.68
C ASP A 242 7.85 -4.49 30.61
N ALA A 243 8.36 -5.66 30.25
CA ALA A 243 8.18 -6.89 31.03
C ALA A 243 8.81 -6.82 32.43
N SER A 244 9.70 -5.86 32.68
CA SER A 244 10.34 -5.61 33.98
C SER A 244 9.61 -4.54 34.80
N GLY A 245 8.51 -3.99 34.31
CA GLY A 245 7.72 -2.95 34.96
C GLY A 245 8.23 -1.53 34.76
N ASN A 246 9.22 -1.30 33.89
CA ASN A 246 9.76 0.04 33.63
C ASN A 246 8.95 0.75 32.55
N THR A 247 8.66 2.03 32.74
CA THR A 247 8.10 2.87 31.69
C THR A 247 9.18 3.24 30.68
N THR A 248 8.96 2.86 29.42
CA THR A 248 9.91 3.02 28.31
C THR A 248 9.25 3.79 27.18
N SER A 249 9.97 4.70 26.53
CA SER A 249 9.51 5.34 25.31
C SER A 249 9.48 4.35 24.14
N LYS A 250 8.46 4.42 23.29
CA LYS A 250 8.41 3.70 22.02
C LYS A 250 9.69 3.93 21.19
N TYR A 251 10.16 5.17 21.15
CA TYR A 251 11.29 5.56 20.32
C TYR A 251 12.64 5.09 20.88
N ALA A 252 12.76 4.97 22.20
CA ALA A 252 14.00 4.53 22.84
C ALA A 252 14.34 3.04 22.54
N ARG A 253 13.31 2.23 22.26
CA ARG A 253 13.49 0.81 21.94
C ARG A 253 13.77 0.53 20.48
N ASN A 254 13.33 1.39 19.62
CA ASN A 254 13.37 1.18 18.18
C ASN A 254 14.26 2.21 17.53
N THR A 255 15.46 1.81 17.21
CA THR A 255 16.45 2.65 16.51
C THR A 255 16.01 3.04 15.08
N TYR A 256 14.87 2.51 14.63
CA TYR A 256 14.34 2.75 13.29
C TYR A 256 13.21 3.80 13.27
N VAL A 257 12.84 4.40 14.39
CA VAL A 257 11.82 5.45 14.46
C VAL A 257 12.49 6.81 14.60
N TRP A 258 12.15 7.74 13.71
CA TRP A 258 12.78 9.06 13.59
C TRP A 258 12.00 10.17 14.31
N GLY A 259 10.98 9.84 15.08
CA GLY A 259 10.17 10.79 15.82
C GLY A 259 8.73 10.86 15.36
N GLU A 260 8.14 12.04 15.39
CA GLU A 260 6.74 12.28 15.06
C GLU A 260 6.62 13.44 14.07
N GLU A 261 5.69 13.31 13.11
CA GLU A 261 5.23 14.42 12.26
C GLU A 261 3.70 14.52 12.33
N GLN A 262 3.20 15.74 12.15
CA GLN A 262 1.77 16.01 12.18
C GLN A 262 1.16 15.80 10.80
N ILE A 263 0.00 15.16 10.79
CA ILE A 263 -0.90 15.10 9.63
C ILE A 263 -2.15 15.94 9.89
N ASP A 264 -2.68 16.55 8.85
CA ASP A 264 -3.96 17.22 8.88
C ASP A 264 -5.09 16.22 8.60
N THR A 265 -6.10 16.21 9.44
CA THR A 265 -7.28 15.35 9.30
C THR A 265 -8.55 16.14 9.54
N GLN A 266 -9.71 15.58 9.19
CA GLN A 266 -11.00 16.20 9.51
C GLN A 266 -11.26 16.35 11.02
N TRP A 267 -10.48 15.68 11.88
CA TRP A 267 -10.52 15.82 13.35
C TRP A 267 -9.40 16.72 13.90
N GLY A 268 -8.71 17.46 13.06
CA GLY A 268 -7.59 18.31 13.42
C GLY A 268 -6.23 17.67 13.15
N LYS A 269 -5.19 18.25 13.74
CA LYS A 269 -3.81 17.76 13.56
C LYS A 269 -3.55 16.57 14.49
N LEU A 270 -3.02 15.49 13.92
CA LEU A 270 -2.63 14.29 14.65
C LEU A 270 -1.15 14.01 14.45
N ASN A 271 -0.46 13.55 15.49
CA ASN A 271 0.92 13.09 15.41
C ASN A 271 0.96 11.66 14.90
N CYS A 272 1.84 11.40 13.92
CA CYS A 272 2.13 10.07 13.40
C CYS A 272 3.60 9.72 13.64
N VAL A 273 3.88 8.44 13.85
CA VAL A 273 5.26 7.93 13.89
C VAL A 273 5.94 8.18 12.56
N VAL A 274 7.18 8.69 12.57
CA VAL A 274 8.06 8.76 11.40
C VAL A 274 8.93 7.51 11.37
N VAL A 275 8.69 6.67 10.38
CA VAL A 275 9.44 5.43 10.17
C VAL A 275 10.75 5.70 9.41
N ASP A 276 10.69 6.62 8.45
CA ASP A 276 11.83 7.03 7.64
C ASP A 276 11.66 8.50 7.29
N SER A 277 12.62 9.31 7.73
CA SER A 277 12.56 10.76 7.52
C SER A 277 12.87 11.11 6.07
N LYS A 278 12.14 12.08 5.53
CA LYS A 278 12.41 12.66 4.20
C LYS A 278 13.85 13.17 4.03
N GLU A 279 14.56 13.43 5.13
CA GLU A 279 15.95 13.87 5.13
C GLU A 279 16.92 12.76 4.71
N ASN A 280 16.50 11.49 4.78
CA ASN A 280 17.35 10.34 4.48
C ASN A 280 17.40 9.98 3.00
N PHE A 281 16.51 10.52 2.19
CA PHE A 281 16.44 10.19 0.77
C PHE A 281 15.94 11.37 -0.04
N THR A 282 16.35 11.40 -1.30
CA THR A 282 15.87 12.39 -2.26
C THR A 282 15.61 11.70 -3.59
N PHE A 283 14.41 11.84 -4.10
CA PHE A 283 14.09 11.49 -5.48
C PHE A 283 14.10 12.77 -6.32
N SER A 284 14.94 12.84 -7.32
CA SER A 284 15.07 13.98 -8.22
C SER A 284 14.86 13.55 -9.68
N ARG A 285 14.74 14.52 -10.56
CA ARG A 285 14.36 14.28 -11.96
C ARG A 285 15.26 13.27 -12.71
N ASN A 286 16.54 13.22 -12.39
CA ASN A 286 17.45 12.23 -12.98
C ASN A 286 17.09 10.78 -12.60
N HIS A 287 16.49 10.55 -11.43
CA HIS A 287 16.11 9.20 -10.96
C HIS A 287 14.95 8.56 -11.75
N TYR A 288 14.28 9.29 -12.63
CA TYR A 288 13.34 8.67 -13.58
C TYR A 288 14.04 7.76 -14.59
N LEU A 289 15.31 8.01 -14.86
CA LEU A 289 16.16 7.14 -15.67
C LEU A 289 17.15 6.39 -14.80
N TRP A 290 17.66 5.28 -15.28
CA TRP A 290 18.76 4.57 -14.64
C TRP A 290 20.10 5.03 -15.24
N PRO A 291 21.19 5.16 -14.44
CA PRO A 291 22.50 5.41 -14.99
C PRO A 291 22.96 4.24 -15.86
N LEU A 292 23.59 4.55 -16.98
CA LEU A 292 24.30 3.54 -17.75
C LEU A 292 25.57 3.11 -16.98
N PRO A 293 25.83 1.80 -16.89
CA PRO A 293 27.06 1.32 -16.22
C PRO A 293 28.30 1.91 -16.88
N GLN A 294 29.20 2.48 -16.08
CA GLN A 294 30.40 3.15 -16.60
C GLN A 294 31.26 2.23 -17.48
N GLN A 295 31.31 0.94 -17.18
CA GLN A 295 32.02 -0.03 -18.00
C GLN A 295 31.46 -0.11 -19.44
N GLN A 296 30.15 0.00 -19.61
CA GLN A 296 29.54 -0.04 -20.94
C GLN A 296 29.84 1.23 -21.75
N ILE A 297 29.86 2.38 -21.09
CA ILE A 297 30.27 3.64 -21.71
C ILE A 297 31.74 3.57 -22.15
N ASN A 298 32.62 3.01 -21.31
CA ASN A 298 34.03 2.85 -21.64
C ASN A 298 34.28 1.91 -22.83
N LEU A 299 33.41 0.92 -23.02
CA LEU A 299 33.50 -0.05 -24.12
C LEU A 299 32.88 0.48 -25.43
N ASN A 300 31.94 1.39 -25.34
CA ASN A 300 31.26 1.94 -26.51
C ASN A 300 31.21 3.48 -26.43
N PRO A 301 32.10 4.19 -27.15
CA PRO A 301 32.19 5.65 -27.10
C PRO A 301 30.96 6.38 -27.66
N ASN A 302 30.04 5.66 -28.32
CA ASN A 302 28.76 6.21 -28.77
C ASN A 302 27.68 6.22 -27.68
N LEU A 303 27.93 5.58 -26.53
CA LEU A 303 27.00 5.66 -25.39
C LEU A 303 27.24 6.95 -24.62
N VAL A 304 26.19 7.71 -24.46
CA VAL A 304 26.16 8.93 -23.65
C VAL A 304 25.37 8.65 -22.38
N GLN A 305 25.91 9.05 -21.23
CA GLN A 305 25.26 8.91 -19.95
C GLN A 305 23.92 9.67 -19.92
N ASN A 306 22.94 9.13 -19.20
CA ASN A 306 21.70 9.83 -18.96
C ASN A 306 21.94 11.13 -18.18
N PRO A 307 21.13 12.20 -18.45
CA PRO A 307 21.32 13.48 -17.79
C PRO A 307 21.25 13.37 -16.27
N GLY A 308 22.22 13.98 -15.58
CA GLY A 308 22.30 14.05 -14.13
C GLY A 308 23.14 12.93 -13.45
N TYR A 309 23.81 12.11 -14.25
CA TYR A 309 24.74 11.09 -13.76
C TYR A 309 26.18 11.31 -14.27
#